data_5f7c4470331897937886a213cee3422b
#
_entry.id   5f7c4470331897937886a213cee3422b
#
_cell.length_a   1.000
_cell.length_b   1.000
_cell.length_c   1.000
_cell.angle_alpha   90.00
_cell.angle_beta   90.00
_cell.angle_gamma   90.00
#
_symmetry.space_group_name_H-M   'P 1'
#
loop_
_entity.id
_entity.type
_entity.pdbx_description
1 polymer ?
#
loop_
_entity_poly.entity_id
_entity_poly.type
_entity_poly.pdbx_seq_one_letter_code
_entity_poly.pdbx_strand_id
1 'polypeptide(L)'
;MSVSERKFGTLPTGEEVKIYHLENKKGAYAEALQYGAILVKICVPDKNGDLKDVVLGYDDIRGYEINGCFFGAIIGRSGNRIENSRFFIDNKEVVLAENENHNNLHSGPDGFEKKLWEVKEISQEKNSVDFFRISPDGENGFPGEFSIVVKYEFTEENELKIFYRGRSDAATVANMTNHSYFNLNGEGSGDVLDQEVCIHAKYFTPVKDSQSIPTGEYAPVAGTPRDFNVSKPIGRDIEADFEQLKFTGGYDHNYVTDNYAKGNVRSIATAYCKESGIGMEVSSDCPCVQFYAGNFVKDEKGKNGHVYHERYGFCLETQVEPNAVNVEDFHSPILLPGEEYSSETVYRFFVK
;
A
#
# COMPACT_ATOMS: atom_id res chain seq x y z
N MET A 1 22.60 -12.75 4.09
CA MET A 1 21.39 -12.54 3.28
C MET A 1 21.11 -13.80 2.49
N SER A 2 19.86 -14.20 2.37
CA SER A 2 19.50 -15.35 1.53
C SER A 2 18.08 -15.16 0.97
N VAL A 3 17.95 -15.41 -0.34
CA VAL A 3 16.64 -15.54 -0.98
C VAL A 3 16.37 -17.01 -1.20
N SER A 4 15.25 -17.49 -0.71
CA SER A 4 14.75 -18.84 -0.98
C SER A 4 13.31 -18.78 -1.47
N GLU A 5 12.89 -19.84 -2.17
CA GLU A 5 11.52 -19.97 -2.64
C GLU A 5 10.91 -21.28 -2.18
N ARG A 6 9.61 -21.30 -2.00
CA ARG A 6 8.82 -22.49 -1.74
C ARG A 6 7.45 -22.38 -2.38
N LYS A 7 6.81 -23.52 -2.61
CA LYS A 7 5.40 -23.55 -3.00
C LYS A 7 4.56 -23.00 -1.85
N PHE A 8 3.65 -22.07 -2.18
CA PHE A 8 2.66 -21.52 -1.25
C PHE A 8 1.28 -22.16 -1.45
N GLY A 9 0.90 -22.40 -2.70
CA GLY A 9 -0.37 -23.01 -3.03
C GLY A 9 -0.51 -23.32 -4.51
N THR A 10 -1.73 -23.65 -4.91
CA THR A 10 -2.10 -23.89 -6.30
C THR A 10 -3.42 -23.19 -6.57
N LEU A 11 -3.49 -22.38 -7.62
CA LEU A 11 -4.72 -21.71 -8.07
C LEU A 11 -5.73 -22.73 -8.61
N PRO A 12 -7.03 -22.40 -8.66
CA PRO A 12 -8.06 -23.26 -9.27
C PRO A 12 -7.78 -23.59 -10.73
N THR A 13 -7.03 -22.77 -11.43
CA THR A 13 -6.54 -22.95 -12.80
C THR A 13 -5.46 -24.04 -12.93
N GLY A 14 -4.90 -24.49 -11.78
CA GLY A 14 -3.83 -25.51 -11.72
C GLY A 14 -2.42 -24.92 -11.65
N GLU A 15 -2.26 -23.61 -11.74
CA GLU A 15 -0.96 -22.94 -11.66
C GLU A 15 -0.42 -22.97 -10.23
N GLU A 16 0.86 -23.30 -10.09
CA GLU A 16 1.55 -23.25 -8.81
C GLU A 16 1.93 -21.80 -8.47
N VAL A 17 1.66 -21.40 -7.23
CA VAL A 17 2.06 -20.11 -6.69
C VAL A 17 3.22 -20.29 -5.74
N LYS A 18 4.30 -19.53 -5.96
CA LYS A 18 5.48 -19.51 -5.12
C LYS A 18 5.49 -18.31 -4.19
N ILE A 19 6.13 -18.48 -3.03
CA ILE A 19 6.46 -17.41 -2.09
C ILE A 19 7.98 -17.30 -1.97
N TYR A 20 8.48 -16.08 -1.91
CA TYR A 20 9.89 -15.74 -1.84
C TYR A 20 10.22 -15.20 -0.45
N HIS A 21 11.18 -15.84 0.21
CA HIS A 21 11.64 -15.50 1.56
C HIS A 21 12.98 -14.76 1.43
N LEU A 22 13.00 -13.53 1.91
CA LEU A 22 14.12 -12.58 1.84
C LEU A 22 14.64 -12.38 3.27
N GLU A 23 15.72 -13.07 3.65
CA GLU A 23 16.24 -13.06 5.02
C GLU A 23 17.60 -12.34 5.10
N ASN A 24 17.75 -11.44 6.08
CA ASN A 24 19.04 -10.82 6.35
C ASN A 24 19.90 -11.65 7.33
N LYS A 25 21.15 -11.28 7.54
CA LYS A 25 22.08 -12.04 8.40
C LYS A 25 21.72 -12.03 9.89
N LYS A 26 20.77 -11.16 10.28
CA LYS A 26 20.29 -11.06 11.67
C LYS A 26 19.03 -11.90 11.91
N GLY A 27 18.52 -12.59 10.87
CA GLY A 27 17.35 -13.47 10.94
C GLY A 27 16.02 -12.73 10.77
N ALA A 28 16.03 -11.41 10.57
CA ALA A 28 14.83 -10.69 10.17
C ALA A 28 14.53 -10.95 8.68
N TYR A 29 13.25 -11.00 8.28
CA TYR A 29 12.89 -11.37 6.92
C TYR A 29 11.58 -10.75 6.44
N ALA A 30 11.41 -10.74 5.12
CA ALA A 30 10.13 -10.48 4.46
C ALA A 30 9.75 -11.66 3.55
N GLU A 31 8.46 -11.90 3.37
CA GLU A 31 7.96 -12.90 2.42
C GLU A 31 7.03 -12.24 1.40
N ALA A 32 7.31 -12.43 0.11
CA ALA A 32 6.53 -11.90 -0.99
C ALA A 32 5.99 -13.03 -1.89
N LEU A 33 4.72 -12.95 -2.27
CA LEU A 33 4.00 -13.95 -3.02
C LEU A 33 4.02 -13.61 -4.51
N GLN A 34 4.19 -14.61 -5.37
CA GLN A 34 4.10 -14.44 -6.82
C GLN A 34 2.71 -14.01 -7.30
N TYR A 35 1.65 -14.43 -6.62
CA TYR A 35 0.28 -13.99 -6.88
C TYR A 35 0.07 -12.60 -6.30
N GLY A 36 -0.34 -11.65 -7.14
CA GLY A 36 -0.56 -10.25 -6.77
C GLY A 36 0.69 -9.47 -6.36
N ALA A 37 1.88 -10.08 -6.49
CA ALA A 37 3.12 -9.58 -5.89
C ALA A 37 2.92 -9.19 -4.41
N ILE A 38 2.12 -9.97 -3.67
CA ILE A 38 1.62 -9.66 -2.33
C ILE A 38 2.71 -9.81 -1.29
N LEU A 39 2.85 -8.80 -0.41
CA LEU A 39 3.67 -8.88 0.79
C LEU A 39 2.91 -9.65 1.88
N VAL A 40 3.39 -10.86 2.21
CA VAL A 40 2.72 -11.78 3.13
C VAL A 40 3.19 -11.62 4.57
N LYS A 41 4.51 -11.39 4.75
CA LYS A 41 5.14 -11.26 6.08
C LYS A 41 6.24 -10.22 6.09
N ILE A 42 6.39 -9.57 7.23
CA ILE A 42 7.59 -8.85 7.64
C ILE A 42 7.86 -9.24 9.08
N CYS A 43 8.92 -10.03 9.29
CA CYS A 43 9.31 -10.48 10.62
C CYS A 43 10.56 -9.74 11.08
N VAL A 44 10.41 -8.93 12.13
CA VAL A 44 11.47 -8.09 12.68
C VAL A 44 11.56 -8.26 14.21
N PRO A 45 12.74 -8.06 14.82
CA PRO A 45 12.90 -8.23 16.27
C PRO A 45 12.15 -7.14 17.06
N ASP A 46 11.52 -7.56 18.15
CA ASP A 46 10.99 -6.68 19.20
C ASP A 46 12.10 -6.26 20.20
N LYS A 47 11.72 -5.51 21.23
CA LYS A 47 12.66 -5.07 22.30
C LYS A 47 13.32 -6.19 23.09
N ASN A 48 12.82 -7.44 23.01
CA ASN A 48 13.38 -8.62 23.65
C ASN A 48 14.25 -9.45 22.68
N GLY A 49 14.25 -9.09 21.40
CA GLY A 49 14.89 -9.84 20.32
C GLY A 49 14.00 -10.92 19.69
N ASP A 50 12.74 -11.04 20.10
CA ASP A 50 11.79 -11.99 19.53
C ASP A 50 11.25 -11.46 18.20
N LEU A 51 11.25 -12.32 17.17
CA LEU A 51 10.71 -11.94 15.87
C LEU A 51 9.18 -11.82 15.91
N LYS A 52 8.68 -10.69 15.45
CA LYS A 52 7.25 -10.40 15.29
C LYS A 52 6.92 -10.21 13.82
N ASP A 53 5.90 -10.90 13.33
CA ASP A 53 5.29 -10.61 12.04
C ASP A 53 4.38 -9.39 12.19
N VAL A 54 4.76 -8.29 11.56
CA VAL A 54 4.14 -6.97 11.77
C VAL A 54 3.14 -6.59 10.68
N VAL A 55 2.71 -7.53 9.84
CA VAL A 55 1.69 -7.28 8.80
C VAL A 55 0.55 -8.29 8.84
N LEU A 56 -0.68 -7.84 8.61
CA LEU A 56 -1.83 -8.71 8.46
C LEU A 56 -1.77 -9.48 7.13
N GLY A 57 -2.43 -10.63 7.06
CA GLY A 57 -2.48 -11.46 5.85
C GLY A 57 -3.15 -12.81 6.10
N TYR A 58 -2.94 -13.75 5.19
CA TYR A 58 -3.51 -15.09 5.24
C TYR A 58 -2.41 -16.17 5.21
N ASP A 59 -2.73 -17.36 5.70
CA ASP A 59 -1.81 -18.51 5.73
C ASP A 59 -1.78 -19.28 4.41
N ASP A 60 -2.79 -19.15 3.57
CA ASP A 60 -2.93 -19.90 2.34
C ASP A 60 -3.38 -19.06 1.14
N ILE A 61 -3.25 -19.64 -0.05
CA ILE A 61 -3.57 -18.96 -1.31
C ILE A 61 -5.05 -18.61 -1.42
N ARG A 62 -5.97 -19.38 -0.81
CA ARG A 62 -7.42 -19.15 -0.90
C ARG A 62 -7.81 -17.84 -0.24
N GLY A 63 -7.15 -17.51 0.89
CA GLY A 63 -7.33 -16.20 1.52
C GLY A 63 -6.97 -15.07 0.55
N TYR A 64 -5.85 -15.20 -0.16
CA TYR A 64 -5.40 -14.19 -1.13
C TYR A 64 -6.23 -14.16 -2.43
N GLU A 65 -6.82 -15.27 -2.86
CA GLU A 65 -7.78 -15.27 -3.99
C GLU A 65 -9.02 -14.42 -3.66
N ILE A 66 -9.49 -14.42 -2.42
CA ILE A 66 -10.61 -13.60 -1.95
C ILE A 66 -10.12 -12.18 -1.63
N ASN A 67 -9.22 -12.04 -0.67
CA ASN A 67 -8.53 -10.83 -0.22
C ASN A 67 -9.34 -9.53 -0.36
N GLY A 68 -10.53 -9.51 0.21
CA GLY A 68 -11.44 -8.36 0.14
C GLY A 68 -10.89 -7.09 0.81
N CYS A 69 -9.91 -7.25 1.71
CA CYS A 69 -9.22 -6.14 2.37
C CYS A 69 -7.91 -5.73 1.67
N PHE A 70 -7.51 -6.38 0.58
CA PHE A 70 -6.24 -6.12 -0.13
C PHE A 70 -4.98 -6.31 0.71
N PHE A 71 -4.99 -7.17 1.73
CA PHE A 71 -3.82 -7.38 2.61
C PHE A 71 -2.54 -7.61 1.82
N GLY A 72 -1.56 -6.73 1.98
CA GLY A 72 -0.23 -6.78 1.39
C GLY A 72 -0.16 -6.59 -0.12
N ALA A 73 -1.29 -6.35 -0.80
CA ALA A 73 -1.40 -6.35 -2.24
C ALA A 73 -0.60 -5.21 -2.92
N ILE A 74 -0.02 -5.51 -4.08
CA ILE A 74 0.39 -4.47 -5.03
C ILE A 74 -0.85 -4.01 -5.78
N ILE A 75 -1.15 -2.73 -5.64
CA ILE A 75 -2.28 -2.07 -6.27
C ILE A 75 -1.81 -1.36 -7.55
N GLY A 76 -2.55 -1.56 -8.62
CA GLY A 76 -2.28 -0.93 -9.92
C GLY A 76 -3.31 -1.35 -10.99
N ARG A 77 -3.38 -0.55 -12.09
CA ARG A 77 -2.50 0.58 -12.46
C ARG A 77 -2.65 1.82 -11.57
N SER A 78 -3.82 2.05 -10.97
CA SER A 78 -4.11 3.19 -10.08
C SER A 78 -4.56 2.73 -8.72
N GLY A 79 -3.85 3.12 -7.67
CA GLY A 79 -4.29 3.03 -6.30
C GLY A 79 -5.44 4.01 -6.03
N ASN A 80 -6.17 3.75 -4.94
CA ASN A 80 -7.28 4.54 -4.48
C ASN A 80 -8.39 4.71 -5.54
N ARG A 81 -9.22 5.78 -5.47
CA ARG A 81 -10.45 5.95 -6.24
C ARG A 81 -10.28 6.85 -7.46
N ILE A 82 -11.01 6.50 -8.54
CA ILE A 82 -11.28 7.37 -9.69
C ILE A 82 -12.79 7.56 -9.76
N GLU A 83 -13.23 8.81 -9.63
CA GLU A 83 -14.63 9.22 -9.55
C GLU A 83 -15.41 8.82 -10.82
N ASN A 84 -16.60 8.28 -10.63
CA ASN A 84 -17.50 7.82 -11.70
C ASN A 84 -16.84 6.84 -12.69
N SER A 85 -15.75 6.18 -12.28
CA SER A 85 -15.00 5.23 -13.11
C SER A 85 -14.60 5.77 -14.49
N ARG A 86 -14.29 7.08 -14.58
CA ARG A 86 -13.97 7.74 -15.86
C ARG A 86 -13.01 8.89 -15.70
N PHE A 87 -12.29 9.17 -16.78
CA PHE A 87 -11.40 10.32 -16.92
C PHE A 87 -11.14 10.64 -18.40
N PHE A 88 -10.39 11.69 -18.68
CA PHE A 88 -10.05 12.07 -20.05
C PHE A 88 -8.54 12.06 -20.26
N ILE A 89 -8.09 11.50 -21.39
CA ILE A 89 -6.74 11.66 -21.93
C ILE A 89 -6.86 12.25 -23.34
N ASP A 90 -6.21 13.36 -23.62
CA ASP A 90 -6.24 14.04 -24.93
C ASP A 90 -7.68 14.25 -25.46
N ASN A 91 -8.59 14.69 -24.60
CA ASN A 91 -10.03 14.88 -24.87
C ASN A 91 -10.78 13.60 -25.27
N LYS A 92 -10.22 12.41 -25.07
CA LYS A 92 -10.91 11.14 -25.22
C LYS A 92 -11.34 10.63 -23.85
N GLU A 93 -12.61 10.30 -23.72
CA GLU A 93 -13.14 9.67 -22.52
C GLU A 93 -12.59 8.26 -22.40
N VAL A 94 -12.07 7.95 -21.20
CA VAL A 94 -11.69 6.62 -20.78
C VAL A 94 -12.66 6.16 -19.72
N VAL A 95 -13.29 5.00 -19.92
CA VAL A 95 -14.26 4.41 -19.00
C VAL A 95 -13.66 3.15 -18.40
N LEU A 96 -13.57 3.13 -17.07
CA LEU A 96 -13.05 2.01 -16.31
C LEU A 96 -14.17 1.07 -15.86
N ALA A 97 -13.81 -0.12 -15.41
CA ALA A 97 -14.73 -1.01 -14.73
C ALA A 97 -15.16 -0.42 -13.38
N GLU A 98 -16.46 -0.38 -13.12
CA GLU A 98 -17.01 0.02 -11.82
C GLU A 98 -16.89 -1.13 -10.82
N ASN A 99 -16.44 -0.84 -9.59
CA ASN A 99 -16.36 -1.85 -8.54
C ASN A 99 -16.72 -1.32 -7.13
N GLU A 100 -16.91 0.00 -6.97
CA GLU A 100 -17.34 0.59 -5.70
C GLU A 100 -18.19 1.85 -5.91
N ASN A 101 -19.51 1.79 -5.65
CA ASN A 101 -20.43 2.96 -5.67
C ASN A 101 -20.30 3.81 -6.96
N HIS A 102 -20.26 3.18 -8.13
CA HIS A 102 -20.00 3.78 -9.45
C HIS A 102 -18.58 4.31 -9.66
N ASN A 103 -17.70 4.20 -8.68
CA ASN A 103 -16.29 4.57 -8.79
C ASN A 103 -15.44 3.34 -9.15
N ASN A 104 -14.23 3.60 -9.63
CA ASN A 104 -13.19 2.58 -9.72
C ASN A 104 -12.29 2.69 -8.50
N LEU A 105 -12.20 1.63 -7.70
CA LEU A 105 -11.30 1.49 -6.56
C LEU A 105 -10.19 0.50 -6.91
N HIS A 106 -8.93 0.91 -6.70
CA HIS A 106 -7.75 0.04 -6.81
C HIS A 106 -7.61 -0.69 -8.16
N SER A 107 -8.10 -0.06 -9.24
CA SER A 107 -8.12 -0.62 -10.60
C SER A 107 -8.92 -1.92 -10.74
N GLY A 108 -9.78 -2.23 -9.73
CA GLY A 108 -10.61 -3.44 -9.75
C GLY A 108 -11.67 -3.44 -10.87
N PRO A 109 -12.49 -4.50 -10.95
CA PRO A 109 -12.72 -5.58 -9.96
C PRO A 109 -11.66 -6.70 -9.98
N ASP A 110 -10.79 -6.76 -10.96
CA ASP A 110 -9.79 -7.81 -11.16
C ASP A 110 -8.42 -7.14 -11.43
N GLY A 111 -7.93 -6.43 -10.41
CA GLY A 111 -6.71 -5.64 -10.44
C GLY A 111 -5.42 -6.47 -10.36
N PHE A 112 -4.31 -5.81 -10.13
CA PHE A 112 -2.98 -6.41 -10.11
C PHE A 112 -2.81 -7.45 -9.00
N GLU A 113 -3.55 -7.32 -7.91
CA GLU A 113 -3.57 -8.23 -6.76
C GLU A 113 -4.18 -9.60 -7.07
N LYS A 114 -4.91 -9.73 -8.18
CA LYS A 114 -5.54 -10.99 -8.62
C LYS A 114 -4.78 -11.67 -9.76
N LYS A 115 -3.58 -11.24 -10.07
CA LYS A 115 -2.79 -11.75 -11.20
C LYS A 115 -1.60 -12.58 -10.71
N LEU A 116 -1.28 -13.63 -11.46
CA LEU A 116 -0.01 -14.34 -11.29
C LEU A 116 1.08 -13.56 -12.03
N TRP A 117 2.12 -13.15 -11.30
CA TRP A 117 3.23 -12.39 -11.85
C TRP A 117 4.38 -13.32 -12.25
N GLU A 118 5.14 -12.94 -13.26
CA GLU A 118 6.39 -13.60 -13.59
C GLU A 118 7.50 -13.15 -12.63
N VAL A 119 8.42 -14.03 -12.28
CA VAL A 119 9.64 -13.67 -11.58
C VAL A 119 10.73 -13.42 -12.59
N LYS A 120 11.18 -12.18 -12.69
CA LYS A 120 12.16 -11.74 -13.67
C LYS A 120 13.60 -11.90 -13.19
N GLU A 121 13.83 -11.63 -11.91
CA GLU A 121 15.16 -11.71 -11.30
C GLU A 121 15.07 -12.06 -9.81
N ILE A 122 16.02 -12.85 -9.35
CA ILE A 122 16.28 -13.11 -7.94
C ILE A 122 17.75 -12.78 -7.69
N SER A 123 18.04 -11.87 -6.75
CA SER A 123 19.40 -11.49 -6.39
C SER A 123 19.71 -11.89 -4.95
N GLN A 124 20.62 -12.85 -4.80
CA GLN A 124 21.16 -13.24 -3.49
C GLN A 124 22.00 -12.12 -2.86
N GLU A 125 22.75 -11.37 -3.69
CA GLU A 125 23.61 -10.27 -3.25
C GLU A 125 22.77 -9.11 -2.66
N LYS A 126 21.70 -8.74 -3.35
CA LYS A 126 20.80 -7.64 -2.94
C LYS A 126 19.68 -8.11 -2.01
N ASN A 127 19.55 -9.43 -1.81
CA ASN A 127 18.42 -10.01 -1.09
C ASN A 127 17.08 -9.52 -1.64
N SER A 128 16.86 -9.72 -2.94
CA SER A 128 15.72 -9.16 -3.64
C SER A 128 15.07 -10.12 -4.63
N VAL A 129 13.79 -9.86 -4.93
CA VAL A 129 13.00 -10.52 -5.98
C VAL A 129 12.29 -9.47 -6.81
N ASP A 130 12.34 -9.62 -8.14
CA ASP A 130 11.67 -8.75 -9.11
C ASP A 130 10.48 -9.50 -9.71
N PHE A 131 9.28 -9.01 -9.44
CA PHE A 131 8.04 -9.47 -10.07
C PHE A 131 7.74 -8.62 -11.29
N PHE A 132 7.36 -9.26 -12.38
CA PHE A 132 7.07 -8.62 -13.67
C PHE A 132 5.70 -9.03 -14.18
N ARG A 133 4.99 -8.09 -14.79
CA ARG A 133 3.82 -8.40 -15.60
C ARG A 133 3.65 -7.40 -16.73
N ILE A 134 2.90 -7.85 -17.75
CA ILE A 134 2.33 -7.00 -18.79
C ILE A 134 0.83 -6.91 -18.50
N SER A 135 0.33 -5.69 -18.34
CA SER A 135 -1.09 -5.38 -18.30
C SER A 135 -1.50 -4.99 -19.72
N PRO A 136 -2.32 -5.78 -20.43
CA PRO A 136 -2.66 -5.53 -21.83
C PRO A 136 -3.48 -4.25 -21.99
N ASP A 137 -3.48 -3.69 -23.20
CA ASP A 137 -4.37 -2.58 -23.56
C ASP A 137 -5.83 -2.95 -23.25
N GLY A 138 -6.53 -2.01 -22.59
CA GLY A 138 -7.94 -2.18 -22.20
C GLY A 138 -8.18 -3.03 -20.93
N GLU A 139 -7.15 -3.51 -20.22
CA GLU A 139 -7.36 -4.21 -18.95
C GLU A 139 -8.07 -3.27 -17.95
N ASN A 140 -9.23 -3.69 -17.44
CA ASN A 140 -10.15 -2.91 -16.60
C ASN A 140 -10.53 -1.52 -17.18
N GLY A 141 -10.38 -1.33 -18.50
CA GLY A 141 -10.65 -0.08 -19.21
C GLY A 141 -9.44 0.85 -19.36
N PHE A 142 -8.31 0.55 -18.76
CA PHE A 142 -7.10 1.39 -18.90
C PHE A 142 -6.46 1.26 -20.28
N PRO A 143 -6.15 2.39 -20.97
CA PRO A 143 -5.54 2.36 -22.30
C PRO A 143 -4.05 1.99 -22.26
N GLY A 144 -3.58 1.42 -23.36
CA GLY A 144 -2.20 1.05 -23.61
C GLY A 144 -1.75 -0.24 -22.93
N GLU A 145 -0.78 -0.90 -23.55
CA GLU A 145 -0.06 -2.00 -22.92
C GLU A 145 0.92 -1.43 -21.88
N PHE A 146 0.79 -1.84 -20.63
CA PHE A 146 1.63 -1.37 -19.53
C PHE A 146 2.49 -2.50 -18.98
N SER A 147 3.80 -2.43 -19.20
CA SER A 147 4.78 -3.33 -18.58
C SER A 147 5.27 -2.76 -17.26
N ILE A 148 5.27 -3.59 -16.20
CA ILE A 148 5.66 -3.16 -14.85
C ILE A 148 6.53 -4.20 -14.17
N VAL A 149 7.58 -3.73 -13.49
CA VAL A 149 8.40 -4.48 -12.54
C VAL A 149 8.13 -3.93 -11.15
N VAL A 150 7.86 -4.83 -10.19
CA VAL A 150 7.85 -4.54 -8.77
C VAL A 150 8.96 -5.33 -8.11
N LYS A 151 9.91 -4.62 -7.53
CA LYS A 151 11.04 -5.23 -6.83
C LYS A 151 10.89 -5.09 -5.34
N TYR A 152 11.03 -6.20 -4.63
CA TYR A 152 11.22 -6.22 -3.18
C TYR A 152 12.67 -6.48 -2.85
N GLU A 153 13.25 -5.66 -1.97
CA GLU A 153 14.61 -5.81 -1.44
C GLU A 153 14.55 -5.68 0.09
N PHE A 154 15.12 -6.65 0.82
CA PHE A 154 15.16 -6.62 2.28
C PHE A 154 16.59 -6.48 2.77
N THR A 155 16.92 -5.38 3.47
CA THR A 155 18.29 -4.99 3.81
C THR A 155 18.78 -5.52 5.16
N GLU A 156 20.09 -5.38 5.44
CA GLU A 156 20.70 -5.69 6.74
C GLU A 156 20.26 -4.72 7.86
N GLU A 157 19.70 -3.57 7.49
CA GLU A 157 19.16 -2.53 8.38
C GLU A 157 17.67 -2.71 8.68
N ASN A 158 17.10 -3.89 8.30
CA ASN A 158 15.67 -4.20 8.39
C ASN A 158 14.81 -3.21 7.58
N GLU A 159 15.27 -2.83 6.39
CA GLU A 159 14.48 -2.05 5.45
C GLU A 159 13.83 -2.97 4.43
N LEU A 160 12.54 -2.89 4.28
CA LEU A 160 11.85 -3.40 3.09
C LEU A 160 11.71 -2.25 2.09
N LYS A 161 12.38 -2.39 0.95
CA LYS A 161 12.30 -1.45 -0.17
C LYS A 161 11.41 -2.03 -1.25
N ILE A 162 10.48 -1.22 -1.73
CA ILE A 162 9.59 -1.56 -2.84
C ILE A 162 9.87 -0.56 -3.95
N PHE A 163 10.38 -1.06 -5.08
CA PHE A 163 10.63 -0.25 -6.28
C PHE A 163 9.62 -0.61 -7.35
N TYR A 164 9.05 0.40 -7.96
CA TYR A 164 8.16 0.27 -9.11
C TYR A 164 8.85 0.87 -10.34
N ARG A 165 8.81 0.14 -11.47
CA ARG A 165 9.31 0.64 -12.74
C ARG A 165 8.44 0.13 -13.89
N GLY A 166 7.81 1.04 -14.64
CA GLY A 166 6.90 0.68 -15.70
C GLY A 166 6.98 1.58 -16.91
N ARG A 167 6.47 1.06 -18.04
CA ARG A 167 6.36 1.80 -19.32
C ARG A 167 5.09 1.41 -20.03
N SER A 168 4.52 2.34 -20.77
CA SER A 168 3.35 2.09 -21.61
C SER A 168 3.62 2.50 -23.06
N ASP A 169 2.96 1.81 -23.99
CA ASP A 169 2.99 2.13 -25.41
C ASP A 169 1.98 3.24 -25.79
N ALA A 170 1.04 3.55 -24.90
CA ALA A 170 0.09 4.65 -25.05
C ALA A 170 -0.01 5.46 -23.75
N ALA A 171 -0.60 6.66 -23.82
CA ALA A 171 -0.87 7.45 -22.62
C ALA A 171 -1.86 6.69 -21.71
N THR A 172 -1.50 6.54 -20.44
CA THR A 172 -2.27 5.77 -19.44
C THR A 172 -2.12 6.37 -18.05
N VAL A 173 -2.80 5.79 -17.07
CA VAL A 173 -2.61 6.14 -15.65
C VAL A 173 -1.63 5.16 -15.00
N ALA A 174 -0.69 5.69 -14.21
CA ALA A 174 0.22 4.90 -13.38
C ALA A 174 0.36 5.54 -11.99
N ASN A 175 -0.23 4.91 -10.98
CA ASN A 175 -0.19 5.32 -9.57
C ASN A 175 -0.19 4.07 -8.70
N MET A 176 0.97 3.40 -8.65
CA MET A 176 1.13 2.13 -7.93
C MET A 176 1.28 2.36 -6.43
N THR A 177 0.76 1.44 -5.62
CA THR A 177 0.99 1.42 -4.17
C THR A 177 1.02 -0.01 -3.64
N ASN A 178 1.41 -0.15 -2.36
CA ASN A 178 1.31 -1.40 -1.60
C ASN A 178 0.34 -1.24 -0.45
N HIS A 179 -0.61 -2.16 -0.32
CA HIS A 179 -1.70 -2.10 0.66
C HIS A 179 -1.42 -3.00 1.88
N SER A 180 -0.24 -2.86 2.50
CA SER A 180 0.09 -3.59 3.71
C SER A 180 -0.57 -2.95 4.93
N TYR A 181 -1.18 -3.80 5.76
CA TYR A 181 -1.72 -3.42 7.06
C TYR A 181 -0.70 -3.75 8.15
N PHE A 182 -0.16 -2.73 8.78
CA PHE A 182 0.83 -2.88 9.83
C PHE A 182 0.20 -2.99 11.20
N ASN A 183 0.74 -3.91 12.02
CA ASN A 183 0.53 -3.95 13.46
C ASN A 183 1.89 -4.20 14.12
N LEU A 184 2.51 -3.15 14.63
CA LEU A 184 3.86 -3.20 15.18
C LEU A 184 3.97 -4.00 16.50
N ASN A 185 2.83 -4.43 17.06
CA ASN A 185 2.82 -5.34 18.21
C ASN A 185 2.76 -6.82 17.78
N GLY A 186 2.65 -7.08 16.47
CA GLY A 186 2.45 -8.39 15.86
C GLY A 186 1.04 -8.57 15.31
N GLU A 187 0.90 -9.31 14.22
CA GLU A 187 -0.33 -9.41 13.42
C GLU A 187 -1.55 -9.96 14.18
N GLY A 188 -1.36 -10.75 15.24
CA GLY A 188 -2.42 -11.31 16.09
C GLY A 188 -2.62 -10.60 17.42
N SER A 189 -2.03 -9.42 17.64
CA SER A 189 -1.98 -8.77 18.96
C SER A 189 -3.19 -7.91 19.31
N GLY A 190 -4.20 -7.82 18.44
CA GLY A 190 -5.38 -6.97 18.64
C GLY A 190 -5.30 -5.67 17.85
N ASP A 191 -5.99 -4.63 18.32
CA ASP A 191 -6.06 -3.35 17.61
C ASP A 191 -4.76 -2.52 17.70
N VAL A 192 -4.69 -1.48 16.85
CA VAL A 192 -3.52 -0.59 16.74
C VAL A 192 -3.75 0.77 17.40
N LEU A 193 -4.80 0.93 18.19
CA LEU A 193 -5.22 2.24 18.71
C LEU A 193 -4.20 2.90 19.63
N ASP A 194 -3.41 2.10 20.36
CA ASP A 194 -2.35 2.59 21.24
C ASP A 194 -1.01 2.82 20.51
N GLN A 195 -0.91 2.43 19.25
CA GLN A 195 0.29 2.67 18.45
C GLN A 195 0.34 4.12 18.01
N GLU A 196 1.52 4.71 18.11
CA GLU A 196 1.74 6.12 17.78
C GLU A 196 2.11 6.27 16.30
N VAL A 197 1.56 7.30 15.66
CA VAL A 197 1.89 7.67 14.27
C VAL A 197 2.26 9.15 14.23
N CYS A 198 3.26 9.48 13.42
CA CYS A 198 3.60 10.84 13.00
C CYS A 198 3.62 10.87 11.47
N ILE A 199 3.00 11.88 10.85
CA ILE A 199 2.98 12.08 9.38
C ILE A 199 3.45 13.49 9.10
N HIS A 200 4.51 13.62 8.30
CA HIS A 200 5.10 14.91 7.93
C HIS A 200 4.29 15.55 6.79
N ALA A 201 3.15 16.14 7.13
CA ALA A 201 2.22 16.74 6.18
C ALA A 201 1.47 17.93 6.79
N LYS A 202 1.46 19.05 6.08
CA LYS A 202 0.69 20.24 6.47
C LYS A 202 -0.74 20.20 5.97
N TYR A 203 -1.00 19.42 4.94
CA TYR A 203 -2.28 19.35 4.26
C TYR A 203 -2.74 17.90 4.07
N PHE A 204 -4.03 17.74 3.92
CA PHE A 204 -4.68 16.51 3.48
C PHE A 204 -5.71 16.84 2.39
N THR A 205 -6.16 15.85 1.64
CA THR A 205 -7.27 16.01 0.69
C THR A 205 -8.59 15.64 1.37
N PRO A 206 -9.48 16.59 1.68
CA PRO A 206 -10.79 16.28 2.26
C PRO A 206 -11.67 15.53 1.25
N VAL A 207 -12.52 14.66 1.76
CA VAL A 207 -13.48 13.91 0.94
C VAL A 207 -14.84 14.58 0.95
N LYS A 208 -15.62 14.39 -0.14
CA LYS A 208 -16.95 14.97 -0.34
C LYS A 208 -17.98 14.38 0.63
N ASP A 209 -17.92 13.08 0.82
CA ASP A 209 -18.87 12.28 1.60
C ASP A 209 -18.30 10.89 1.90
N SER A 210 -19.15 9.94 2.30
CA SER A 210 -18.77 8.55 2.61
C SER A 210 -18.31 7.72 1.41
N GLN A 211 -18.36 8.24 0.18
CA GLN A 211 -17.77 7.59 -0.98
C GLN A 211 -16.26 7.84 -1.09
N SER A 212 -15.71 8.67 -0.21
CA SER A 212 -14.26 8.96 -0.09
C SER A 212 -13.63 9.54 -1.37
N ILE A 213 -14.41 10.24 -2.19
CA ILE A 213 -13.88 10.99 -3.32
C ILE A 213 -13.41 12.36 -2.84
N PRO A 214 -12.16 12.79 -3.13
CA PRO A 214 -11.67 14.09 -2.68
C PRO A 214 -12.43 15.25 -3.28
N THR A 215 -12.51 16.36 -2.53
CA THR A 215 -13.16 17.60 -2.99
C THR A 215 -12.38 18.30 -4.11
N GLY A 216 -11.11 17.97 -4.28
CA GLY A 216 -10.18 18.65 -5.17
C GLY A 216 -9.34 19.72 -4.48
N GLU A 217 -9.48 19.89 -3.17
CA GLU A 217 -8.80 20.92 -2.38
C GLU A 217 -7.76 20.31 -1.45
N TYR A 218 -6.81 21.13 -1.00
CA TYR A 218 -5.90 20.84 0.10
C TYR A 218 -6.37 21.58 1.35
N ALA A 219 -6.75 20.85 2.40
CA ALA A 219 -7.13 21.40 3.68
C ALA A 219 -5.99 21.27 4.72
N PRO A 220 -5.76 22.26 5.60
CA PRO A 220 -4.74 22.18 6.63
C PRO A 220 -5.09 21.09 7.66
N VAL A 221 -4.08 20.34 8.12
CA VAL A 221 -4.25 19.38 9.21
C VAL A 221 -4.24 20.07 10.57
N ALA A 222 -3.53 21.20 10.69
CA ALA A 222 -3.33 21.93 11.94
C ALA A 222 -4.64 22.30 12.63
N GLY A 223 -4.74 21.99 13.93
CA GLY A 223 -5.95 22.27 14.71
C GLY A 223 -7.10 21.31 14.50
N THR A 224 -6.90 20.22 13.74
CA THR A 224 -7.89 19.19 13.50
C THR A 224 -7.47 17.84 14.13
N PRO A 225 -8.40 16.88 14.29
CA PRO A 225 -8.05 15.51 14.72
C PRO A 225 -7.04 14.81 13.79
N ARG A 226 -6.83 15.34 12.59
CA ARG A 226 -5.93 14.80 11.56
C ARG A 226 -4.49 15.30 11.66
N ASP A 227 -4.19 16.18 12.63
CA ASP A 227 -2.83 16.66 12.83
C ASP A 227 -1.96 15.58 13.48
N PHE A 228 -1.14 14.93 12.66
CA PHE A 228 -0.14 13.94 13.04
C PHE A 228 1.30 14.48 12.93
N ASN A 229 1.51 15.80 12.81
CA ASN A 229 2.85 16.38 12.80
C ASN A 229 3.61 16.17 14.12
N VAL A 230 2.88 15.96 15.22
CA VAL A 230 3.41 15.48 16.48
C VAL A 230 2.89 14.07 16.72
N SER A 231 3.80 13.13 16.99
CA SER A 231 3.46 11.72 17.24
C SER A 231 2.34 11.60 18.27
N LYS A 232 1.32 10.81 17.93
CA LYS A 232 0.18 10.57 18.81
C LYS A 232 -0.41 9.18 18.59
N PRO A 233 -1.04 8.57 19.61
CA PRO A 233 -1.77 7.32 19.44
C PRO A 233 -2.88 7.44 18.38
N ILE A 234 -3.05 6.40 17.55
CA ILE A 234 -4.09 6.34 16.53
C ILE A 234 -5.48 6.53 17.16
N GLY A 235 -5.73 5.89 18.31
CA GLY A 235 -7.02 5.96 19.02
C GLY A 235 -7.35 7.31 19.65
N ARG A 236 -6.36 8.23 19.80
CA ARG A 236 -6.57 9.47 20.57
C ARG A 236 -7.74 10.32 20.07
N ASP A 237 -7.84 10.49 18.75
CA ASP A 237 -8.82 11.39 18.14
C ASP A 237 -9.67 10.71 17.05
N ILE A 238 -9.57 9.37 16.87
CA ILE A 238 -10.18 8.64 15.74
C ILE A 238 -11.72 8.72 15.75
N GLU A 239 -12.31 8.89 16.92
CA GLU A 239 -13.77 9.02 17.13
C GLU A 239 -14.21 10.47 17.42
N ALA A 240 -13.32 11.45 17.19
CA ALA A 240 -13.67 12.86 17.40
C ALA A 240 -14.86 13.28 16.55
N ASP A 241 -15.65 14.25 17.06
CA ASP A 241 -16.76 14.86 16.36
C ASP A 241 -16.24 15.77 15.22
N PHE A 242 -15.74 15.14 14.16
CA PHE A 242 -15.18 15.78 12.98
C PHE A 242 -15.77 15.14 11.72
N GLU A 243 -16.35 15.95 10.85
CA GLU A 243 -17.12 15.50 9.69
C GLU A 243 -16.35 14.50 8.82
N GLN A 244 -15.08 14.78 8.52
CA GLN A 244 -14.24 13.92 7.70
C GLN A 244 -14.02 12.54 8.31
N LEU A 245 -13.88 12.42 9.63
CA LEU A 245 -13.79 11.12 10.31
C LEU A 245 -15.12 10.35 10.27
N LYS A 246 -16.25 11.07 10.33
CA LYS A 246 -17.58 10.45 10.21
C LYS A 246 -17.83 9.86 8.82
N PHE A 247 -17.37 10.54 7.77
CA PHE A 247 -17.52 10.05 6.40
C PHE A 247 -16.80 8.71 6.18
N THR A 248 -15.65 8.52 6.81
CA THR A 248 -14.77 7.37 6.58
C THR A 248 -14.71 6.38 7.75
N GLY A 249 -15.54 6.58 8.79
CA GLY A 249 -15.55 5.71 9.97
C GLY A 249 -14.27 5.75 10.80
N GLY A 250 -13.46 6.79 10.66
CA GLY A 250 -12.14 6.96 11.27
C GLY A 250 -11.12 7.54 10.30
N TYR A 251 -9.82 7.23 10.48
CA TYR A 251 -8.80 7.70 9.54
C TYR A 251 -8.82 6.85 8.26
N ASP A 252 -9.08 7.49 7.14
CA ASP A 252 -8.95 6.95 5.78
C ASP A 252 -8.81 8.13 4.80
N HIS A 253 -7.64 8.78 4.81
CA HIS A 253 -7.44 9.98 4.01
C HIS A 253 -6.00 10.09 3.50
N ASN A 254 -5.89 10.79 2.39
CA ASN A 254 -4.63 11.12 1.75
C ASN A 254 -4.00 12.37 2.40
N TYR A 255 -2.75 12.26 2.79
CA TYR A 255 -1.90 13.34 3.32
C TYR A 255 -0.91 13.80 2.27
N VAL A 256 -0.80 15.10 2.06
CA VAL A 256 0.16 15.73 1.14
C VAL A 256 1.47 15.95 1.90
N THR A 257 2.47 15.12 1.62
CA THR A 257 3.70 15.04 2.41
C THR A 257 4.63 16.22 2.11
N ASP A 258 5.26 16.73 3.16
CA ASP A 258 6.14 17.89 3.08
C ASP A 258 7.40 17.63 2.24
N ASN A 259 7.94 18.70 1.63
CA ASN A 259 9.22 18.70 0.91
C ASN A 259 9.28 17.71 -0.27
N TYR A 260 8.16 17.44 -0.92
CA TYR A 260 8.13 16.63 -2.12
C TYR A 260 9.02 17.23 -3.23
N ALA A 261 9.81 16.36 -3.83
CA ALA A 261 10.49 16.61 -5.10
C ALA A 261 10.61 15.25 -5.83
N LYS A 262 10.24 15.21 -7.10
CA LYS A 262 10.24 13.98 -7.91
C LYS A 262 11.58 13.25 -7.83
N GLY A 263 11.57 11.95 -7.51
CA GLY A 263 12.75 11.10 -7.39
C GLY A 263 13.58 11.32 -6.12
N ASN A 264 13.12 12.16 -5.18
CA ASN A 264 13.79 12.39 -3.89
C ASN A 264 13.09 11.56 -2.80
N VAL A 265 13.65 10.41 -2.45
CA VAL A 265 13.19 9.58 -1.34
C VAL A 265 13.47 10.29 -0.02
N ARG A 266 12.42 10.55 0.76
CA ARG A 266 12.48 11.27 2.04
C ARG A 266 11.59 10.62 3.08
N SER A 267 11.91 10.78 4.34
CA SER A 267 11.04 10.35 5.45
C SER A 267 9.73 11.13 5.41
N ILE A 268 8.61 10.42 5.36
CA ILE A 268 7.27 10.99 5.25
C ILE A 268 6.39 10.65 6.46
N ALA A 269 6.67 9.52 7.13
CA ALA A 269 5.93 9.13 8.33
C ALA A 269 6.79 8.24 9.23
N THR A 270 6.39 8.18 10.50
CA THR A 270 6.91 7.20 11.46
C THR A 270 5.76 6.60 12.26
N ALA A 271 5.93 5.34 12.67
CA ALA A 271 5.02 4.69 13.60
C ALA A 271 5.82 4.01 14.72
N TYR A 272 5.21 3.85 15.89
CA TYR A 272 5.87 3.23 17.04
C TYR A 272 4.86 2.50 17.94
N CYS A 273 5.24 1.30 18.36
CA CYS A 273 4.51 0.53 19.37
C CYS A 273 5.33 0.41 20.64
N LYS A 274 4.84 0.98 21.73
CA LYS A 274 5.51 0.95 23.04
C LYS A 274 5.57 -0.47 23.63
N GLU A 275 4.55 -1.29 23.36
CA GLU A 275 4.47 -2.66 23.91
C GLU A 275 5.59 -3.54 23.35
N SER A 276 5.75 -3.60 22.05
CA SER A 276 6.82 -4.37 21.38
C SER A 276 8.18 -3.66 21.36
N GLY A 277 8.17 -2.31 21.46
CA GLY A 277 9.36 -1.48 21.22
C GLY A 277 9.69 -1.32 19.73
N ILE A 278 8.90 -1.86 18.80
CA ILE A 278 9.13 -1.76 17.37
C ILE A 278 8.69 -0.39 16.88
N GLY A 279 9.59 0.27 16.16
CA GLY A 279 9.30 1.46 15.37
C GLY A 279 9.43 1.18 13.88
N MET A 280 8.71 1.96 13.08
CA MET A 280 8.76 1.94 11.62
C MET A 280 8.90 3.37 11.10
N GLU A 281 9.86 3.60 10.20
CA GLU A 281 9.97 4.82 9.40
C GLU A 281 9.57 4.51 7.96
N VAL A 282 8.73 5.35 7.39
CA VAL A 282 8.32 5.27 6.00
C VAL A 282 8.96 6.40 5.21
N SER A 283 9.69 6.04 4.16
CA SER A 283 10.28 6.99 3.23
C SER A 283 9.79 6.73 1.81
N SER A 284 9.59 7.78 1.01
CA SER A 284 9.16 7.64 -0.38
C SER A 284 9.50 8.88 -1.20
N ASP A 285 9.53 8.71 -2.51
CA ASP A 285 9.57 9.79 -3.51
C ASP A 285 8.17 10.16 -4.03
N CYS A 286 7.10 9.56 -3.49
CA CYS A 286 5.72 9.93 -3.80
C CYS A 286 5.30 11.23 -3.08
N PRO A 287 4.41 12.05 -3.68
CA PRO A 287 3.96 13.32 -3.08
C PRO A 287 3.03 13.12 -1.87
N CYS A 288 2.36 11.99 -1.78
CA CYS A 288 1.31 11.75 -0.81
C CYS A 288 1.44 10.39 -0.14
N VAL A 289 0.70 10.23 0.97
CA VAL A 289 0.48 8.96 1.66
C VAL A 289 -0.97 8.87 2.13
N GLN A 290 -1.65 7.78 1.77
CA GLN A 290 -2.92 7.43 2.39
C GLN A 290 -2.66 6.84 3.77
N PHE A 291 -3.27 7.41 4.80
CA PHE A 291 -3.34 6.81 6.14
C PHE A 291 -4.71 6.22 6.37
N TYR A 292 -4.77 4.91 6.48
CA TYR A 292 -5.98 4.14 6.72
C TYR A 292 -5.83 3.30 7.98
N ALA A 293 -6.77 3.44 8.92
CA ALA A 293 -6.69 2.79 10.23
C ALA A 293 -7.44 1.45 10.30
N GLY A 294 -7.69 0.78 9.16
CA GLY A 294 -8.36 -0.54 9.13
C GLY A 294 -9.82 -0.52 9.55
N ASN A 295 -10.53 0.59 9.33
CA ASN A 295 -11.91 0.82 9.80
C ASN A 295 -12.93 -0.20 9.27
N PHE A 296 -12.66 -0.86 8.14
CA PHE A 296 -13.57 -1.78 7.46
C PHE A 296 -13.12 -3.25 7.48
N VAL A 297 -12.06 -3.57 8.23
CA VAL A 297 -11.68 -4.98 8.49
C VAL A 297 -12.74 -5.61 9.38
N LYS A 298 -13.36 -6.70 8.93
CA LYS A 298 -14.49 -7.28 9.64
C LYS A 298 -14.42 -8.80 9.66
N ASP A 299 -14.07 -9.35 10.84
CA ASP A 299 -14.04 -10.79 11.10
C ASP A 299 -13.24 -11.61 10.08
N GLU A 300 -12.11 -11.04 9.57
CA GLU A 300 -11.23 -11.70 8.61
C GLU A 300 -10.42 -12.82 9.28
N LYS A 301 -10.52 -14.04 8.75
CA LYS A 301 -9.71 -15.18 9.19
C LYS A 301 -8.30 -15.03 8.67
N GLY A 302 -7.43 -14.52 9.50
CA GLY A 302 -6.04 -14.21 9.17
C GLY A 302 -5.06 -15.35 9.41
N LYS A 303 -3.79 -14.99 9.61
CA LYS A 303 -2.69 -15.92 9.87
C LYS A 303 -2.79 -16.56 11.25
N ASN A 304 -2.19 -17.76 11.38
CA ASN A 304 -2.05 -18.50 12.65
C ASN A 304 -3.38 -18.74 13.38
N GLY A 305 -4.51 -18.72 12.66
CA GLY A 305 -5.85 -18.88 13.22
C GLY A 305 -6.38 -17.64 13.93
N HIS A 306 -5.70 -16.50 13.85
CA HIS A 306 -6.21 -15.23 14.37
C HIS A 306 -7.40 -14.74 13.52
N VAL A 307 -8.29 -13.98 14.16
CA VAL A 307 -9.38 -13.29 13.48
C VAL A 307 -9.11 -11.80 13.59
N TYR A 308 -9.00 -11.12 12.44
CA TYR A 308 -8.78 -9.68 12.41
C TYR A 308 -10.11 -8.95 12.42
N HIS A 309 -10.22 -7.96 13.27
CA HIS A 309 -11.37 -7.09 13.41
C HIS A 309 -11.03 -5.67 12.98
N GLU A 310 -11.99 -4.78 13.07
CA GLU A 310 -11.81 -3.34 12.86
C GLU A 310 -10.59 -2.82 13.62
N ARG A 311 -9.74 -2.04 12.93
CA ARG A 311 -8.56 -1.38 13.51
C ARG A 311 -7.45 -2.32 14.00
N TYR A 312 -7.39 -3.57 13.51
CA TYR A 312 -6.30 -4.49 13.85
C TYR A 312 -5.01 -4.22 13.06
N GLY A 313 -5.06 -3.36 12.07
CA GLY A 313 -3.90 -2.89 11.32
C GLY A 313 -4.13 -1.51 10.72
N PHE A 314 -3.06 -0.81 10.40
CA PHE A 314 -3.10 0.46 9.69
C PHE A 314 -2.25 0.42 8.41
N CYS A 315 -2.64 1.20 7.39
CA CYS A 315 -1.93 1.32 6.13
C CYS A 315 -1.27 2.69 5.99
N LEU A 316 -0.10 2.73 5.36
CA LEU A 316 0.59 3.93 4.89
C LEU A 316 0.95 3.70 3.42
N GLU A 317 0.02 4.05 2.53
CA GLU A 317 0.08 3.78 1.09
C GLU A 317 0.61 5.00 0.36
N THR A 318 1.82 4.91 -0.17
CA THR A 318 2.45 6.01 -0.91
C THR A 318 1.86 6.11 -2.32
N GLN A 319 1.49 7.30 -2.75
CA GLN A 319 0.71 7.52 -3.97
C GLN A 319 0.76 8.99 -4.43
N VAL A 320 0.14 9.29 -5.58
CA VAL A 320 -0.40 10.63 -5.85
C VAL A 320 -1.81 10.73 -5.24
N GLU A 321 -2.39 11.90 -5.24
CA GLU A 321 -3.71 12.12 -4.66
C GLU A 321 -4.77 11.20 -5.28
N PRO A 322 -5.75 10.69 -4.50
CA PRO A 322 -6.89 9.98 -5.06
C PRO A 322 -7.63 10.85 -6.09
N ASN A 323 -8.14 10.24 -7.16
CA ASN A 323 -8.84 10.93 -8.25
C ASN A 323 -8.00 12.00 -9.00
N ALA A 324 -6.67 11.99 -8.84
CA ALA A 324 -5.80 13.03 -9.41
C ALA A 324 -5.92 13.19 -10.94
N VAL A 325 -6.30 12.11 -11.63
CA VAL A 325 -6.53 12.15 -13.08
C VAL A 325 -7.68 13.10 -13.49
N ASN A 326 -8.60 13.42 -12.56
CA ASN A 326 -9.76 14.30 -12.75
C ASN A 326 -9.60 15.66 -12.06
N VAL A 327 -8.49 15.96 -11.39
CA VAL A 327 -8.27 17.20 -10.63
C VAL A 327 -7.01 17.88 -11.12
N GLU A 328 -7.13 19.02 -11.77
CA GLU A 328 -6.02 19.74 -12.44
C GLU A 328 -4.91 20.17 -11.47
N ASP A 329 -5.27 20.56 -10.23
CA ASP A 329 -4.33 21.03 -9.21
C ASP A 329 -3.58 19.90 -8.49
N PHE A 330 -3.94 18.64 -8.74
CA PHE A 330 -3.27 17.48 -8.16
C PHE A 330 -2.09 16.99 -9.02
N HIS A 331 -1.21 16.19 -8.43
CA HIS A 331 -0.09 15.61 -9.17
C HIS A 331 -0.60 14.63 -10.23
N SER A 332 -0.31 14.89 -11.49
CA SER A 332 -0.81 14.08 -12.60
C SER A 332 -0.29 12.63 -12.54
N PRO A 333 -1.16 11.62 -12.56
CA PRO A 333 -0.78 10.22 -12.67
C PRO A 333 -0.60 9.75 -14.13
N ILE A 334 -0.72 10.65 -15.11
CA ILE A 334 -0.63 10.30 -16.53
C ILE A 334 0.82 9.96 -16.87
N LEU A 335 1.01 8.78 -17.43
CA LEU A 335 2.26 8.32 -18.03
C LEU A 335 2.14 8.40 -19.55
N LEU A 336 3.01 9.14 -20.19
CA LEU A 336 3.03 9.29 -21.64
C LEU A 336 3.88 8.19 -22.31
N PRO A 337 3.60 7.83 -23.58
CA PRO A 337 4.44 6.90 -24.34
C PRO A 337 5.89 7.37 -24.36
N GLY A 338 6.81 6.44 -24.09
CA GLY A 338 8.25 6.73 -24.04
C GLY A 338 8.77 7.24 -22.70
N GLU A 339 7.88 7.60 -21.77
CA GLU A 339 8.27 7.91 -20.39
C GLU A 339 8.40 6.63 -19.55
N GLU A 340 9.14 6.74 -18.45
CA GLU A 340 9.24 5.69 -17.45
C GLU A 340 8.51 6.13 -16.17
N TYR A 341 7.57 5.33 -15.74
CA TYR A 341 7.04 5.40 -14.39
C TYR A 341 8.06 4.81 -13.43
N SER A 342 8.38 5.54 -12.38
CA SER A 342 9.20 5.00 -11.29
C SER A 342 8.76 5.60 -9.96
N SER A 343 8.71 4.77 -8.92
CA SER A 343 8.60 5.23 -7.53
C SER A 343 9.28 4.25 -6.59
N GLU A 344 9.63 4.74 -5.40
CA GLU A 344 10.27 3.97 -4.34
C GLU A 344 9.58 4.24 -3.02
N THR A 345 9.32 3.15 -2.26
CA THR A 345 8.85 3.20 -0.88
C THR A 345 9.74 2.33 -0.02
N VAL A 346 10.15 2.86 1.13
CA VAL A 346 11.02 2.16 2.09
C VAL A 346 10.32 2.12 3.45
N TYR A 347 10.15 0.92 3.99
CA TYR A 347 9.72 0.68 5.37
C TYR A 347 10.92 0.20 6.17
N ARG A 348 11.47 1.06 7.03
CA ARG A 348 12.62 0.74 7.89
C ARG A 348 12.16 0.46 9.31
N PHE A 349 12.46 -0.75 9.81
CA PHE A 349 12.09 -1.17 11.15
C PHE A 349 13.28 -1.06 12.11
N PHE A 350 12.99 -0.59 13.32
CA PHE A 350 13.98 -0.42 14.38
C PHE A 350 13.37 -0.69 15.76
N VAL A 351 14.19 -0.85 16.77
CA VAL A 351 13.76 -1.02 18.16
C VAL A 351 14.19 0.22 18.96
N LYS A 352 13.28 0.73 19.82
CA LYS A 352 13.54 1.81 20.80
C LYS A 352 13.55 1.26 22.20
#